data_ce8495d2050460d5de7cc5b4d22d7d6f
#
_entry.id   ce8495d2050460d5de7cc5b4d22d7d6f
#
_cell.length_a   1.000
_cell.length_b   1.000
_cell.length_c   1.000
_cell.angle_alpha   90.00
_cell.angle_beta   90.00
_cell.angle_gamma   90.00
#
_symmetry.space_group_name_H-M   'P 1'
#
loop_
_entity.id
_entity.type
_entity.pdbx_description
1 polymer ?
#
loop_
_entity_poly.entity_id
_entity_poly.type
_entity_poly.pdbx_seq_one_letter_code
_entity_poly.pdbx_strand_id
1 'polypeptide(L)'
;QGFVAGVNAARKLKGETPFILGREQAYIGTLIDDLVTKGTNEPYRMMTSRSEYRLILRQDNADERLAPIGHELGLVSDETLQKVVGKYDAVRREIKRLEHTGVPSSDALNALLTSRGTAEVHDGSPLIALLRRPQLTYDDLRDFDAGCRAFPPALAESVEIAVKYEGYIRRQMAEVAEFARLEHRAIPEDIDYAKIDGLRLEAREKLAAIRPQNLGQAGRISGVSPADVAALMLYITSKTQD
;
A
#
# COMPACT_ATOMS: atom_id res chain seq x y z
N GLN A 1 -2.63 -19.49 0.57
CA GLN A 1 -3.67 -19.92 1.53
C GLN A 1 -3.04 -20.77 2.63
N GLY A 2 -2.38 -21.90 2.30
CA GLY A 2 -1.78 -22.83 3.27
C GLY A 2 -0.82 -22.18 4.25
N PHE A 3 -0.01 -21.21 3.81
CA PHE A 3 0.87 -20.44 4.69
C PHE A 3 0.08 -19.72 5.81
N VAL A 4 -0.94 -18.95 5.46
CA VAL A 4 -1.77 -18.23 6.45
C VAL A 4 -2.53 -19.21 7.35
N ALA A 5 -3.04 -20.31 6.79
CA ALA A 5 -3.69 -21.36 7.57
C ALA A 5 -2.73 -21.99 8.59
N GLY A 6 -1.48 -22.30 8.19
CA GLY A 6 -0.46 -22.85 9.07
C GLY A 6 -0.07 -21.90 10.21
N VAL A 7 0.14 -20.61 9.88
CA VAL A 7 0.41 -19.57 10.89
C VAL A 7 -0.74 -19.48 11.90
N ASN A 8 -1.99 -19.43 11.42
CA ASN A 8 -3.16 -19.33 12.27
C ASN A 8 -3.42 -20.58 13.09
N ALA A 9 -3.11 -21.77 12.58
CA ALA A 9 -3.17 -23.00 13.36
C ALA A 9 -2.19 -22.97 14.53
N ALA A 10 -0.94 -22.54 14.29
CA ALA A 10 0.07 -22.42 15.32
C ALA A 10 -0.31 -21.37 16.39
N ARG A 11 -0.83 -20.21 15.97
CA ARG A 11 -1.30 -19.15 16.89
C ARG A 11 -2.47 -19.62 17.73
N LYS A 12 -3.43 -20.33 17.13
CA LYS A 12 -4.58 -20.88 17.83
C LYS A 12 -4.15 -21.88 18.94
N LEU A 13 -3.16 -22.72 18.66
CA LEU A 13 -2.60 -23.65 19.67
C LEU A 13 -1.94 -22.92 20.84
N LYS A 14 -1.39 -21.72 20.60
CA LYS A 14 -0.78 -20.86 21.63
C LYS A 14 -1.80 -19.95 22.35
N GLY A 15 -3.06 -19.93 21.95
CA GLY A 15 -4.08 -19.02 22.47
C GLY A 15 -3.90 -17.57 22.04
N GLU A 16 -3.16 -17.33 20.94
CA GLU A 16 -2.92 -16.00 20.38
C GLU A 16 -4.02 -15.57 19.41
N THR A 17 -4.15 -14.27 19.19
CA THR A 17 -5.10 -13.70 18.21
C THR A 17 -4.77 -14.15 16.78
N PRO A 18 -5.78 -14.32 15.90
CA PRO A 18 -5.54 -14.68 14.51
C PRO A 18 -4.64 -13.68 13.79
N PHE A 19 -3.78 -14.21 12.92
CA PHE A 19 -2.99 -13.43 11.98
C PHE A 19 -3.84 -13.11 10.74
N ILE A 20 -4.08 -11.84 10.51
CA ILE A 20 -4.86 -11.34 9.38
C ILE A 20 -4.04 -10.26 8.68
N LEU A 21 -3.82 -10.41 7.37
CA LEU A 21 -3.22 -9.38 6.54
C LEU A 21 -4.31 -8.59 5.83
N GLY A 22 -4.23 -7.26 5.93
CA GLY A 22 -5.09 -6.36 5.18
C GLY A 22 -4.80 -6.37 3.68
N ARG A 23 -5.77 -5.91 2.91
CA ARG A 23 -5.66 -5.79 1.43
C ARG A 23 -4.55 -4.82 1.03
N GLU A 24 -4.29 -3.79 1.85
CA GLU A 24 -3.25 -2.79 1.66
C GLU A 24 -1.86 -3.29 2.07
N GLN A 25 -1.77 -4.38 2.82
CA GLN A 25 -0.51 -4.93 3.31
C GLN A 25 0.10 -5.95 2.36
N ALA A 26 -0.73 -6.81 1.74
CA ALA A 26 -0.24 -7.87 0.86
C ALA A 26 -1.30 -8.37 -0.12
N TYR A 27 -0.85 -8.87 -1.28
CA TYR A 27 -1.73 -9.56 -2.23
C TYR A 27 -2.41 -10.81 -1.63
N ILE A 28 -1.78 -11.48 -0.65
CA ILE A 28 -2.41 -12.59 0.04
C ILE A 28 -3.60 -12.13 0.90
N GLY A 29 -3.54 -10.91 1.43
CA GLY A 29 -4.68 -10.26 2.10
C GLY A 29 -5.83 -10.02 1.13
N THR A 30 -5.56 -9.45 -0.05
CA THR A 30 -6.54 -9.27 -1.12
C THR A 30 -7.17 -10.62 -1.53
N LEU A 31 -6.35 -11.66 -1.71
CA LEU A 31 -6.81 -12.99 -2.09
C LEU A 31 -7.78 -13.59 -1.06
N ILE A 32 -7.41 -13.54 0.21
CA ILE A 32 -8.25 -14.13 1.28
C ILE A 32 -9.54 -13.34 1.46
N ASP A 33 -9.45 -12.01 1.46
CA ASP A 33 -10.63 -11.14 1.56
C ASP A 33 -11.60 -11.38 0.38
N ASP A 34 -11.11 -11.45 -0.87
CA ASP A 34 -11.96 -11.75 -2.02
C ASP A 34 -12.65 -13.13 -1.89
N LEU A 35 -11.94 -14.15 -1.39
CA LEU A 35 -12.50 -15.48 -1.22
C LEU A 35 -13.61 -15.52 -0.18
N VAL A 36 -13.48 -14.78 0.91
CA VAL A 36 -14.47 -14.80 2.02
C VAL A 36 -15.63 -13.83 1.79
N THR A 37 -15.42 -12.74 1.03
CA THR A 37 -16.46 -11.72 0.81
C THR A 37 -17.19 -11.87 -0.52
N LYS A 38 -16.49 -12.24 -1.60
CA LYS A 38 -17.08 -12.34 -2.94
C LYS A 38 -17.37 -13.78 -3.35
N GLY A 39 -16.62 -14.73 -2.77
CA GLY A 39 -16.61 -16.12 -3.24
C GLY A 39 -16.03 -16.25 -4.64
N THR A 40 -15.94 -17.48 -5.14
CA THR A 40 -15.53 -17.75 -6.53
C THR A 40 -16.26 -18.98 -7.06
N ASN A 41 -16.73 -18.91 -8.31
CA ASN A 41 -17.29 -20.06 -9.03
C ASN A 41 -16.24 -20.82 -9.84
N GLU A 42 -15.02 -20.31 -9.89
CA GLU A 42 -13.87 -20.88 -10.61
C GLU A 42 -12.60 -20.73 -9.75
N PRO A 43 -11.51 -21.44 -10.07
CA PRO A 43 -10.24 -21.26 -9.36
C PRO A 43 -9.79 -19.80 -9.36
N TYR A 44 -9.51 -19.25 -8.17
CA TYR A 44 -9.07 -17.85 -8.02
C TYR A 44 -7.68 -17.68 -8.64
N ARG A 45 -7.58 -16.71 -9.56
CA ARG A 45 -6.31 -16.34 -10.18
C ARG A 45 -5.84 -15.02 -9.57
N MET A 46 -4.67 -15.04 -8.90
CA MET A 46 -4.06 -13.84 -8.36
C MET A 46 -3.45 -13.01 -9.49
N MET A 47 -4.05 -11.87 -9.76
CA MET A 47 -3.56 -10.88 -10.72
C MET A 47 -3.46 -9.51 -10.05
N THR A 48 -2.52 -8.68 -10.50
CA THR A 48 -2.33 -7.32 -9.95
C THR A 48 -3.58 -6.45 -10.11
N SER A 49 -4.42 -6.72 -11.12
CA SER A 49 -5.71 -6.04 -11.34
C SER A 49 -6.75 -6.32 -10.25
N ARG A 50 -6.55 -7.34 -9.42
CA ARG A 50 -7.44 -7.66 -8.29
C ARG A 50 -7.26 -6.72 -7.10
N SER A 51 -6.10 -6.08 -6.98
CA SER A 51 -5.83 -5.14 -5.89
C SER A 51 -6.03 -3.70 -6.34
N GLU A 52 -6.74 -2.94 -5.56
CA GLU A 52 -6.87 -1.48 -5.64
C GLU A 52 -5.56 -0.76 -5.27
N TYR A 53 -4.67 -1.41 -4.51
CA TYR A 53 -3.44 -0.81 -3.93
C TYR A 53 -2.15 -1.17 -4.68
N ARG A 54 -2.21 -1.30 -6.02
CA ARG A 54 -1.08 -1.76 -6.86
C ARG A 54 0.19 -0.94 -6.72
N LEU A 55 0.07 0.37 -6.48
CA LEU A 55 1.23 1.27 -6.33
C LEU A 55 1.92 1.12 -4.98
N ILE A 56 1.22 0.59 -3.98
CA ILE A 56 1.78 0.29 -2.66
C ILE A 56 2.31 -1.14 -2.63
N LEU A 57 1.56 -2.10 -3.20
CA LEU A 57 1.89 -3.53 -3.18
C LEU A 57 2.83 -3.91 -4.33
N ARG A 58 4.02 -3.33 -4.36
CA ARG A 58 5.04 -3.66 -5.36
C ARG A 58 5.95 -4.78 -4.87
N GLN A 59 6.60 -5.46 -5.83
CA GLN A 59 7.59 -6.51 -5.53
C GLN A 59 8.85 -5.89 -4.91
N ASP A 60 9.28 -4.72 -5.41
CA ASP A 60 10.51 -4.04 -4.99
C ASP A 60 10.49 -3.59 -3.52
N ASN A 61 9.30 -3.35 -2.94
CA ASN A 61 9.13 -2.93 -1.55
C ASN A 61 8.47 -3.98 -0.64
N ALA A 62 8.36 -5.22 -1.10
CA ALA A 62 7.70 -6.28 -0.33
C ALA A 62 8.44 -6.58 0.98
N ASP A 63 9.77 -6.49 0.96
CA ASP A 63 10.61 -6.68 2.15
C ASP A 63 10.37 -5.58 3.19
N GLU A 64 10.23 -4.30 2.81
CA GLU A 64 9.92 -3.21 3.74
C GLU A 64 8.58 -3.43 4.45
N ARG A 65 7.56 -3.86 3.71
CA ARG A 65 6.20 -4.03 4.24
C ARG A 65 6.03 -5.29 5.09
N LEU A 66 6.69 -6.38 4.70
CA LEU A 66 6.40 -7.70 5.25
C LEU A 66 7.48 -8.25 6.18
N ALA A 67 8.74 -7.78 6.11
CA ALA A 67 9.78 -8.26 7.02
C ALA A 67 9.48 -7.98 8.49
N PRO A 68 8.96 -6.80 8.90
CA PRO A 68 8.57 -6.57 10.29
C PRO A 68 7.48 -7.55 10.76
N ILE A 69 6.46 -7.77 9.94
CA ILE A 69 5.38 -8.72 10.24
C ILE A 69 5.90 -10.15 10.34
N GLY A 70 6.77 -10.55 9.39
CA GLY A 70 7.41 -11.86 9.41
C GLY A 70 8.30 -12.09 10.63
N HIS A 71 8.95 -11.03 11.12
CA HIS A 71 9.75 -11.06 12.33
C HIS A 71 8.88 -11.24 13.58
N GLU A 72 7.78 -10.50 13.72
CA GLU A 72 6.81 -10.68 14.81
C GLU A 72 6.25 -12.11 14.87
N LEU A 73 6.11 -12.77 13.72
CA LEU A 73 5.70 -14.16 13.62
C LEU A 73 6.83 -15.17 13.88
N GLY A 74 8.06 -14.71 14.11
CA GLY A 74 9.23 -15.57 14.31
C GLY A 74 9.74 -16.24 13.02
N LEU A 75 9.35 -15.75 11.84
CA LEU A 75 9.70 -16.30 10.52
C LEU A 75 10.86 -15.55 9.85
N VAL A 76 11.17 -14.36 10.32
CA VAL A 76 12.28 -13.52 9.84
C VAL A 76 13.22 -13.27 11.02
N SER A 77 14.52 -13.53 10.81
CA SER A 77 15.54 -13.32 11.86
C SER A 77 15.82 -11.84 12.10
N ASP A 78 16.34 -11.51 13.29
CA ASP A 78 16.81 -10.16 13.65
C ASP A 78 17.79 -9.61 12.61
N GLU A 79 18.76 -10.44 12.18
CA GLU A 79 19.75 -10.05 11.18
C GLU A 79 19.09 -9.65 9.85
N THR A 80 18.12 -10.42 9.39
CA THR A 80 17.39 -10.12 8.15
C THR A 80 16.57 -8.84 8.28
N LEU A 81 15.86 -8.66 9.39
CA LEU A 81 15.10 -7.45 9.66
C LEU A 81 16.03 -6.21 9.68
N GLN A 82 17.18 -6.30 10.37
CA GLN A 82 18.14 -5.20 10.43
C GLN A 82 18.70 -4.82 9.05
N LYS A 83 18.97 -5.80 8.18
CA LYS A 83 19.38 -5.53 6.79
C LYS A 83 18.30 -4.78 6.02
N VAL A 84 17.04 -5.17 6.16
CA VAL A 84 15.92 -4.50 5.51
C VAL A 84 15.74 -3.07 6.04
N VAL A 85 15.73 -2.90 7.36
CA VAL A 85 15.63 -1.56 7.98
C VAL A 85 16.78 -0.67 7.51
N GLY A 86 18.03 -1.16 7.56
CA GLY A 86 19.21 -0.42 7.12
C GLY A 86 19.16 0.00 5.64
N LYS A 87 18.64 -0.88 4.76
CA LYS A 87 18.40 -0.60 3.34
C LYS A 87 17.49 0.64 3.17
N TYR A 88 16.32 0.62 3.79
CA TYR A 88 15.33 1.70 3.61
C TYR A 88 15.69 2.97 4.37
N ASP A 89 16.44 2.86 5.47
CA ASP A 89 17.04 4.04 6.13
C ASP A 89 18.06 4.73 5.22
N ALA A 90 18.87 3.97 4.48
CA ALA A 90 19.80 4.53 3.52
C ALA A 90 19.05 5.24 2.38
N VAL A 91 17.99 4.63 1.84
CA VAL A 91 17.14 5.24 0.81
C VAL A 91 16.52 6.55 1.32
N ARG A 92 15.93 6.55 2.52
CA ARG A 92 15.31 7.75 3.11
C ARG A 92 16.33 8.87 3.35
N ARG A 93 17.52 8.55 3.86
CA ARG A 93 18.60 9.54 4.04
C ARG A 93 19.04 10.13 2.72
N GLU A 94 19.15 9.30 1.68
CA GLU A 94 19.55 9.78 0.35
C GLU A 94 18.50 10.71 -0.26
N ILE A 95 17.21 10.37 -0.19
CA ILE A 95 16.12 11.25 -0.66
C ILE A 95 16.22 12.61 0.04
N LYS A 96 16.38 12.61 1.37
CA LYS A 96 16.52 13.84 2.15
C LYS A 96 17.77 14.63 1.75
N ARG A 97 18.89 13.96 1.43
CA ARG A 97 20.10 14.60 0.93
C ARG A 97 19.84 15.28 -0.41
N LEU A 98 19.19 14.60 -1.36
CA LEU A 98 18.84 15.13 -2.68
C LEU A 98 17.91 16.36 -2.62
N GLU A 99 17.07 16.45 -1.60
CA GLU A 99 16.21 17.62 -1.35
C GLU A 99 17.01 18.87 -0.98
N HIS A 100 18.14 18.68 -0.27
CA HIS A 100 18.95 19.78 0.27
C HIS A 100 20.25 20.02 -0.52
N THR A 101 20.52 19.21 -1.54
CA THR A 101 21.71 19.36 -2.39
C THR A 101 21.31 19.88 -3.76
N GLY A 102 21.91 20.98 -4.18
CA GLY A 102 21.74 21.56 -5.52
C GLY A 102 22.96 21.36 -6.39
N VAL A 103 22.76 21.34 -7.69
CA VAL A 103 23.82 21.43 -8.70
C VAL A 103 23.70 22.77 -9.43
N PRO A 104 24.83 23.46 -9.71
CA PRO A 104 24.80 24.68 -10.52
C PRO A 104 24.47 24.33 -11.97
N SER A 105 23.94 25.30 -12.70
CA SER A 105 23.81 25.19 -14.15
C SER A 105 25.21 25.10 -14.77
N SER A 106 25.35 24.21 -15.75
CA SER A 106 26.60 24.07 -16.55
C SER A 106 26.26 23.55 -17.94
N ASP A 107 27.14 23.80 -18.90
CA ASP A 107 26.99 23.31 -20.27
C ASP A 107 26.88 21.78 -20.31
N ALA A 108 27.64 21.08 -19.47
CA ALA A 108 27.60 19.62 -19.37
C ALA A 108 26.25 19.12 -18.85
N LEU A 109 25.65 19.76 -17.81
CA LEU A 109 24.35 19.42 -17.31
C LEU A 109 23.27 19.70 -18.36
N ASN A 110 23.29 20.86 -19.01
CA ASN A 110 22.30 21.22 -20.04
C ASN A 110 22.43 20.35 -21.29
N ALA A 111 23.62 19.93 -21.68
CA ALA A 111 23.83 18.95 -22.75
C ALA A 111 23.21 17.58 -22.40
N LEU A 112 23.36 17.11 -21.15
CA LEU A 112 22.65 15.91 -20.68
C LEU A 112 21.14 16.10 -20.75
N LEU A 113 20.61 17.18 -20.17
CA LEU A 113 19.16 17.45 -20.14
C LEU A 113 18.55 17.47 -21.54
N THR A 114 19.21 18.16 -22.47
CA THR A 114 18.81 18.21 -23.89
C THR A 114 18.85 16.83 -24.53
N SER A 115 19.91 16.04 -24.30
CA SER A 115 20.04 14.67 -24.82
C SER A 115 18.93 13.74 -24.30
N ARG A 116 18.42 13.98 -23.09
CA ARG A 116 17.31 13.26 -22.48
C ARG A 116 15.92 13.82 -22.86
N GLY A 117 15.86 14.85 -23.69
CA GLY A 117 14.63 15.47 -24.15
C GLY A 117 13.87 16.21 -23.02
N THR A 118 14.60 16.79 -22.07
CA THR A 118 14.02 17.59 -21.00
C THR A 118 14.58 19.02 -21.00
N ALA A 119 13.88 19.96 -20.37
CA ALA A 119 14.23 21.36 -20.38
C ALA A 119 15.56 21.63 -19.65
N GLU A 120 16.37 22.52 -20.22
CA GLU A 120 17.58 23.05 -19.60
C GLU A 120 17.27 23.80 -18.29
N VAL A 121 18.30 23.98 -17.47
CA VAL A 121 18.26 24.80 -16.26
C VAL A 121 19.18 26.02 -16.45
N HIS A 122 18.67 27.20 -16.15
CA HIS A 122 19.43 28.44 -16.25
C HIS A 122 20.15 28.80 -14.95
N ASP A 123 19.50 28.46 -13.83
CA ASP A 123 20.01 28.58 -12.47
C ASP A 123 20.34 27.20 -11.89
N GLY A 124 20.89 27.15 -10.68
CA GLY A 124 21.07 25.89 -9.97
C GLY A 124 19.73 25.18 -9.71
N SER A 125 19.78 23.86 -9.66
CA SER A 125 18.58 23.03 -9.42
C SER A 125 18.83 22.04 -8.28
N PRO A 126 17.87 21.83 -7.35
CA PRO A 126 17.96 20.73 -6.41
C PRO A 126 18.03 19.38 -7.15
N LEU A 127 18.87 18.46 -6.68
CA LEU A 127 18.99 17.14 -7.28
C LEU A 127 17.65 16.38 -7.32
N ILE A 128 16.86 16.51 -6.27
CA ILE A 128 15.51 15.91 -6.20
C ILE A 128 14.58 16.41 -7.33
N ALA A 129 14.70 17.70 -7.71
CA ALA A 129 13.89 18.28 -8.78
C ALA A 129 14.28 17.74 -10.16
N LEU A 130 15.57 17.46 -10.36
CA LEU A 130 16.05 16.77 -11.55
C LEU A 130 15.56 15.32 -11.58
N LEU A 131 15.69 14.58 -10.48
CA LEU A 131 15.28 13.18 -10.41
C LEU A 131 13.76 13.00 -10.56
N ARG A 132 12.94 14.00 -10.22
CA ARG A 132 11.49 13.98 -10.46
C ARG A 132 11.13 14.03 -11.93
N ARG A 133 12.06 14.41 -12.83
CA ARG A 133 11.80 14.40 -14.26
C ARG A 133 11.78 12.96 -14.79
N PRO A 134 10.74 12.53 -15.51
CA PRO A 134 10.60 11.14 -15.97
C PRO A 134 11.79 10.67 -16.85
N GLN A 135 12.39 11.61 -17.58
CA GLN A 135 13.47 11.33 -18.52
C GLN A 135 14.83 11.07 -17.86
N LEU A 136 15.01 11.48 -16.61
CA LEU A 136 16.27 11.32 -15.89
C LEU A 136 16.23 10.11 -14.96
N THR A 137 17.36 9.45 -14.83
CA THR A 137 17.58 8.36 -13.87
C THR A 137 18.48 8.83 -12.73
N TYR A 138 18.55 8.05 -11.65
CA TYR A 138 19.49 8.34 -10.58
C TYR A 138 20.95 8.34 -11.09
N ASP A 139 21.27 7.45 -12.01
CA ASP A 139 22.61 7.32 -12.56
C ASP A 139 23.04 8.56 -13.38
N ASP A 140 22.10 9.25 -14.01
CA ASP A 140 22.39 10.52 -14.71
C ASP A 140 22.91 11.62 -13.75
N LEU A 141 22.64 11.53 -12.46
CA LEU A 141 23.08 12.49 -11.46
C LEU A 141 24.49 12.22 -10.93
N ARG A 142 25.04 11.02 -11.15
CA ARG A 142 26.34 10.60 -10.61
C ARG A 142 27.52 11.45 -11.10
N ASP A 143 27.43 11.97 -12.30
CA ASP A 143 28.48 12.80 -12.87
C ASP A 143 28.49 14.21 -12.31
N PHE A 144 27.36 14.65 -11.73
CA PHE A 144 27.18 16.02 -11.23
C PHE A 144 27.25 16.14 -9.70
N ASP A 145 27.25 15.03 -8.98
CA ASP A 145 27.28 15.02 -7.51
C ASP A 145 28.08 13.85 -6.94
N ALA A 146 29.06 14.17 -6.09
CA ALA A 146 29.93 13.16 -5.48
C ALA A 146 29.16 12.21 -4.55
N GLY A 147 28.12 12.67 -3.89
CA GLY A 147 27.26 11.84 -3.05
C GLY A 147 26.48 10.83 -3.88
N CYS A 148 25.91 11.25 -5.01
CA CYS A 148 25.25 10.33 -5.96
C CYS A 148 26.24 9.30 -6.51
N ARG A 149 27.47 9.70 -6.80
CA ARG A 149 28.54 8.80 -7.27
C ARG A 149 28.90 7.75 -6.21
N ALA A 150 28.95 8.14 -4.95
CA ALA A 150 29.28 7.25 -3.83
C ALA A 150 28.11 6.36 -3.38
N PHE A 151 26.86 6.71 -3.73
CA PHE A 151 25.69 5.98 -3.29
C PHE A 151 25.61 4.59 -3.96
N PRO A 152 25.27 3.51 -3.19
CA PRO A 152 25.23 2.15 -3.71
C PRO A 152 24.28 1.98 -4.92
N PRO A 153 24.76 1.47 -6.07
CA PRO A 153 23.92 1.29 -7.26
C PRO A 153 22.68 0.41 -7.02
N ALA A 154 22.82 -0.60 -6.17
CA ALA A 154 21.71 -1.49 -5.82
C ALA A 154 20.53 -0.81 -5.11
N LEU A 155 20.73 0.39 -4.55
CA LEU A 155 19.70 1.18 -3.87
C LEU A 155 19.21 2.36 -4.72
N ALA A 156 19.90 2.69 -5.80
CA ALA A 156 19.58 3.83 -6.66
C ALA A 156 18.17 3.73 -7.26
N GLU A 157 17.78 2.54 -7.73
CA GLU A 157 16.45 2.27 -8.27
C GLU A 157 15.36 2.51 -7.21
N SER A 158 15.59 2.10 -5.96
CA SER A 158 14.64 2.32 -4.86
C SER A 158 14.44 3.81 -4.56
N VAL A 159 15.51 4.62 -4.62
CA VAL A 159 15.43 6.08 -4.50
C VAL A 159 14.65 6.68 -5.67
N GLU A 160 14.96 6.26 -6.89
CA GLU A 160 14.30 6.75 -8.10
C GLU A 160 12.80 6.47 -8.09
N ILE A 161 12.41 5.24 -7.79
CA ILE A 161 11.01 4.84 -7.66
C ILE A 161 10.32 5.66 -6.57
N ALA A 162 10.91 5.78 -5.38
CA ALA A 162 10.32 6.53 -4.27
C ALA A 162 10.07 7.99 -4.64
N VAL A 163 11.02 8.65 -5.33
CA VAL A 163 10.91 10.05 -5.73
C VAL A 163 9.88 10.24 -6.86
N LYS A 164 9.94 9.42 -7.91
CA LYS A 164 9.05 9.58 -9.08
C LYS A 164 7.60 9.23 -8.78
N TYR A 165 7.38 8.25 -7.92
CA TYR A 165 6.02 7.81 -7.55
C TYR A 165 5.47 8.46 -6.28
N GLU A 166 6.22 9.36 -5.62
CA GLU A 166 5.83 10.00 -4.35
C GLU A 166 4.40 10.54 -4.36
N GLY A 167 4.03 11.30 -5.39
CA GLY A 167 2.70 11.91 -5.50
C GLY A 167 1.58 10.89 -5.64
N TYR A 168 1.83 9.82 -6.38
CA TYR A 168 0.86 8.73 -6.58
C TYR A 168 0.71 7.89 -5.32
N ILE A 169 1.83 7.55 -4.67
CA ILE A 169 1.84 6.78 -3.42
C ILE A 169 1.11 7.55 -2.32
N ARG A 170 1.39 8.86 -2.16
CA ARG A 170 0.73 9.71 -1.18
C ARG A 170 -0.79 9.75 -1.37
N ARG A 171 -1.26 9.85 -2.62
CA ARG A 171 -2.71 9.80 -2.93
C ARG A 171 -3.32 8.46 -2.56
N GLN A 172 -2.67 7.37 -2.94
CA GLN A 172 -3.16 6.02 -2.61
C GLN A 172 -3.12 5.76 -1.09
N MET A 173 -2.12 6.27 -0.36
CA MET A 173 -2.08 6.16 1.11
C MET A 173 -3.22 6.94 1.79
N ALA A 174 -3.66 8.06 1.21
CA ALA A 174 -4.85 8.77 1.71
C ALA A 174 -6.12 7.93 1.51
N GLU A 175 -6.26 7.26 0.36
CA GLU A 175 -7.36 6.30 0.12
C GLU A 175 -7.32 5.14 1.11
N VAL A 176 -6.14 4.54 1.37
CA VAL A 176 -5.96 3.51 2.39
C VAL A 176 -6.42 3.98 3.76
N ALA A 177 -6.03 5.20 4.16
CA ALA A 177 -6.42 5.75 5.47
C ALA A 177 -7.93 5.97 5.59
N GLU A 178 -8.59 6.34 4.50
CA GLU A 178 -10.05 6.46 4.46
C GLU A 178 -10.74 5.10 4.55
N PHE A 179 -10.29 4.11 3.75
CA PHE A 179 -10.81 2.75 3.83
C PHE A 179 -10.55 2.07 5.17
N ALA A 180 -9.39 2.31 5.79
CA ALA A 180 -9.10 1.79 7.12
C ALA A 180 -10.13 2.22 8.18
N ARG A 181 -10.68 3.44 8.06
CA ARG A 181 -11.77 3.90 8.95
C ARG A 181 -13.03 3.04 8.81
N LEU A 182 -13.35 2.58 7.60
CA LEU A 182 -14.49 1.69 7.36
C LEU A 182 -14.19 0.26 7.84
N GLU A 183 -12.96 -0.21 7.69
CA GLU A 183 -12.51 -1.51 8.21
C GLU A 183 -12.57 -1.58 9.75
N HIS A 184 -12.28 -0.48 10.44
CA HIS A 184 -12.38 -0.41 11.91
C HIS A 184 -13.82 -0.25 12.42
N ARG A 185 -14.80 -0.03 11.55
CA ARG A 185 -16.23 0.03 11.91
C ARG A 185 -16.83 -1.36 11.87
N ALA A 186 -16.77 -2.06 12.99
CA ALA A 186 -17.38 -3.38 13.14
C ALA A 186 -18.91 -3.34 12.91
N ILE A 187 -19.42 -4.39 12.30
CA ILE A 187 -20.87 -4.64 12.17
C ILE A 187 -21.24 -5.63 13.27
N PRO A 188 -22.23 -5.32 14.14
CA PRO A 188 -22.69 -6.25 15.17
C PRO A 188 -23.12 -7.59 14.57
N GLU A 189 -22.76 -8.70 15.22
CA GLU A 189 -23.10 -10.05 14.74
C GLU A 189 -24.62 -10.30 14.70
N ASP A 190 -25.38 -9.66 15.59
CA ASP A 190 -26.83 -9.78 15.73
C ASP A 190 -27.61 -8.79 14.85
N ILE A 191 -26.94 -8.05 13.96
CA ILE A 191 -27.61 -7.06 13.11
C ILE A 191 -28.68 -7.68 12.23
N ASP A 192 -29.86 -7.03 12.21
CA ASP A 192 -30.98 -7.40 11.34
C ASP A 192 -31.04 -6.43 10.14
N TYR A 193 -30.50 -6.86 9.02
CA TYR A 193 -30.45 -6.07 7.79
C TYR A 193 -31.84 -5.73 7.22
N ALA A 194 -32.87 -6.49 7.58
CA ALA A 194 -34.25 -6.22 7.13
C ALA A 194 -34.84 -4.95 7.76
N LYS A 195 -34.36 -4.57 8.95
CA LYS A 195 -34.80 -3.39 9.70
C LYS A 195 -34.08 -2.10 9.36
N ILE A 196 -33.12 -2.15 8.43
CA ILE A 196 -32.32 -0.96 8.07
C ILE A 196 -33.01 -0.21 6.96
N ASP A 197 -33.52 0.98 7.27
CA ASP A 197 -34.09 1.88 6.29
C ASP A 197 -32.99 2.40 5.33
N GLY A 198 -33.36 2.53 4.04
CA GLY A 198 -32.45 3.01 3.01
C GLY A 198 -31.55 1.94 2.38
N LEU A 199 -31.52 0.69 2.88
CA LEU A 199 -30.89 -0.42 2.17
C LEU A 199 -31.76 -0.91 1.02
N ARG A 200 -31.18 -1.06 -0.16
CA ARG A 200 -31.83 -1.71 -1.30
C ARG A 200 -32.05 -3.21 -1.04
N LEU A 201 -33.09 -3.79 -1.64
CA LEU A 201 -33.43 -5.21 -1.45
C LEU A 201 -32.24 -6.13 -1.74
N GLU A 202 -31.56 -5.92 -2.88
CA GLU A 202 -30.37 -6.69 -3.26
C GLU A 202 -29.25 -6.60 -2.21
N ALA A 203 -28.98 -5.38 -1.70
CA ALA A 203 -27.97 -5.18 -0.67
C ALA A 203 -28.34 -5.90 0.64
N ARG A 204 -29.61 -5.87 1.05
CA ARG A 204 -30.10 -6.61 2.24
C ARG A 204 -29.86 -8.11 2.13
N GLU A 205 -30.23 -8.70 0.98
CA GLU A 205 -30.05 -10.14 0.73
C GLU A 205 -28.58 -10.53 0.75
N LYS A 206 -27.73 -9.76 0.08
CA LYS A 206 -26.27 -10.00 0.03
C LYS A 206 -25.61 -9.86 1.40
N LEU A 207 -25.91 -8.79 2.12
CA LEU A 207 -25.38 -8.57 3.47
C LEU A 207 -25.85 -9.65 4.45
N ALA A 208 -27.10 -10.07 4.38
CA ALA A 208 -27.63 -11.14 5.23
C ALA A 208 -26.98 -12.51 4.92
N ALA A 209 -26.67 -12.80 3.65
CA ALA A 209 -26.04 -14.04 3.23
C ALA A 209 -24.55 -14.11 3.59
N ILE A 210 -23.81 -13.02 3.40
CA ILE A 210 -22.35 -12.98 3.56
C ILE A 210 -21.94 -12.64 5.00
N ARG A 211 -22.76 -11.84 5.71
CA ARG A 211 -22.49 -11.41 7.08
C ARG A 211 -21.11 -10.77 7.25
N PRO A 212 -20.81 -9.65 6.58
CA PRO A 212 -19.53 -8.99 6.69
C PRO A 212 -19.26 -8.52 8.12
N GLN A 213 -18.01 -8.58 8.56
CA GLN A 213 -17.60 -8.21 9.91
C GLN A 213 -17.45 -6.70 10.13
N ASN A 214 -17.27 -5.94 9.04
CA ASN A 214 -17.05 -4.49 9.09
C ASN A 214 -17.61 -3.79 7.84
N LEU A 215 -17.71 -2.45 7.89
CA LEU A 215 -18.23 -1.64 6.78
C LEU A 215 -17.35 -1.71 5.52
N GLY A 216 -16.04 -1.89 5.66
CA GLY A 216 -15.14 -2.06 4.52
C GLY A 216 -15.45 -3.33 3.74
N GLN A 217 -15.62 -4.47 4.43
CA GLN A 217 -16.05 -5.71 3.81
C GLN A 217 -17.44 -5.57 3.16
N ALA A 218 -18.38 -4.93 3.85
CA ALA A 218 -19.72 -4.70 3.30
C ALA A 218 -19.68 -3.96 1.96
N GLY A 219 -18.84 -2.91 1.85
CA GLY A 219 -18.71 -2.11 0.63
C GLY A 219 -18.06 -2.85 -0.55
N ARG A 220 -17.35 -3.97 -0.30
CA ARG A 220 -16.74 -4.80 -1.35
C ARG A 220 -17.67 -5.90 -1.88
N ILE A 221 -18.81 -6.13 -1.25
CA ILE A 221 -19.79 -7.12 -1.70
C ILE A 221 -20.45 -6.64 -2.99
N SER A 222 -20.41 -7.48 -4.02
CA SER A 222 -21.08 -7.18 -5.29
C SER A 222 -22.59 -7.00 -5.07
N GLY A 223 -23.16 -5.88 -5.52
CA GLY A 223 -24.55 -5.50 -5.29
C GLY A 223 -24.76 -4.53 -4.12
N VAL A 224 -23.74 -4.27 -3.30
CA VAL A 224 -23.76 -3.25 -2.24
C VAL A 224 -23.11 -1.96 -2.79
N SER A 225 -23.85 -0.86 -2.77
CA SER A 225 -23.39 0.46 -3.24
C SER A 225 -22.84 1.31 -2.09
N PRO A 226 -22.11 2.40 -2.38
CA PRO A 226 -21.71 3.36 -1.36
C PRO A 226 -22.89 3.95 -0.56
N ALA A 227 -24.08 4.10 -1.17
CA ALA A 227 -25.26 4.56 -0.49
C ALA A 227 -25.77 3.53 0.54
N ASP A 228 -25.69 2.23 0.21
CA ASP A 228 -26.05 1.15 1.15
C ASP A 228 -25.09 1.11 2.34
N VAL A 229 -23.79 1.32 2.10
CA VAL A 229 -22.77 1.41 3.17
C VAL A 229 -23.05 2.61 4.08
N ALA A 230 -23.41 3.76 3.50
CA ALA A 230 -23.77 4.94 4.29
C ALA A 230 -25.02 4.71 5.16
N ALA A 231 -26.07 4.08 4.62
CA ALA A 231 -27.27 3.71 5.37
C ALA A 231 -26.93 2.74 6.53
N LEU A 232 -26.11 1.72 6.27
CA LEU A 232 -25.63 0.78 7.27
C LEU A 232 -24.83 1.48 8.37
N MET A 233 -23.93 2.39 8.01
CA MET A 233 -23.12 3.18 8.94
C MET A 233 -23.99 4.05 9.85
N LEU A 234 -25.00 4.74 9.30
CA LEU A 234 -25.93 5.56 10.08
C LEU A 234 -26.72 4.69 11.09
N TYR A 235 -27.20 3.53 10.65
CA TYR A 235 -27.94 2.62 11.52
C TYR A 235 -27.09 2.10 12.69
N ILE A 236 -25.83 1.69 12.43
CA ILE A 236 -24.89 1.24 13.46
C ILE A 236 -24.59 2.37 14.45
N THR A 237 -24.39 3.59 13.95
CA THR A 237 -24.07 4.74 14.80
C THR A 237 -25.25 5.14 15.70
N SER A 238 -26.48 5.08 15.19
CA SER A 238 -27.67 5.39 16.00
C SER A 238 -27.89 4.38 17.15
N LYS A 239 -27.63 3.10 16.90
CA LYS A 239 -27.76 2.05 17.95
C LYS A 239 -26.63 2.06 18.99
N THR A 240 -25.52 2.73 18.73
CA THR A 240 -24.40 2.82 19.69
C THR A 240 -24.60 4.00 20.68
N GLN A 241 -25.57 4.88 20.42
CA GLN A 241 -25.90 6.02 21.27
C GLN A 241 -27.08 5.78 22.24
N ASP A 242 -27.79 4.67 22.07
CA ASP A 242 -28.81 4.14 22.98
C ASP A 242 -28.21 3.07 23.92
#